data_a6284d16f83f6b53a52ce9a9f3537680
#
_entry.id   a6284d16f83f6b53a52ce9a9f3537680
#
_cell.length_a   1.000
_cell.length_b   1.000
_cell.length_c   1.000
_cell.angle_alpha   90.00
_cell.angle_beta   90.00
_cell.angle_gamma   90.00
#
_symmetry.space_group_name_H-M   'P 1'
#
loop_
_entity.id
_entity.type
_entity.pdbx_description
1 polymer ?
#
loop_
_entity_poly.entity_id
_entity_poly.type
_entity_poly.pdbx_seq_one_letter_code
_entity_poly.pdbx_strand_id
1 'polypeptide(L)'
;AAADDWVLVHDAARPCIATELVEQFLDELGDDPVGGLLAMPLADTLKRVEETMRVGETIPREGLWRAQTPQMFRYGILRRALAGKPDATDESQAVESIGQMPRIVQGENANLKVTFAEDLPLAEMILARQGGVPL
;
A
#
# COMPACT_ATOMS: atom_id res chain seq x y z
N ALA A 1 5.17 7.65 22.14
CA ALA A 1 3.95 6.93 21.75
C ALA A 1 3.76 5.71 22.65
N ALA A 2 2.53 5.41 23.01
CA ALA A 2 2.18 4.19 23.74
C ALA A 2 2.13 3.00 22.75
N ALA A 3 2.30 1.77 23.26
CA ALA A 3 2.36 0.56 22.43
C ALA A 3 1.11 0.38 21.55
N ASP A 4 -0.05 0.80 22.06
CA ASP A 4 -1.34 0.66 21.37
C ASP A 4 -1.71 1.86 20.50
N ASP A 5 -0.88 2.89 20.47
CA ASP A 5 -1.09 4.02 19.55
C ASP A 5 -1.00 3.57 18.10
N TRP A 6 -1.75 4.22 17.23
CA TRP A 6 -1.68 3.96 15.80
C TRP A 6 -0.55 4.78 15.14
N VAL A 7 0.18 4.13 14.25
CA VAL A 7 1.13 4.78 13.35
C VAL A 7 0.69 4.53 11.92
N LEU A 8 0.40 5.60 11.20
CA LEU A 8 0.01 5.56 9.80
C LEU A 8 1.16 6.07 8.95
N VAL A 9 1.57 5.28 7.97
CA VAL A 9 2.64 5.61 7.03
C VAL A 9 2.04 5.74 5.63
N HIS A 10 2.38 6.82 4.94
CA HIS A 10 1.90 7.06 3.58
C HIS A 10 3.04 7.50 2.67
N ASP A 11 3.09 6.94 1.46
CA ASP A 11 4.04 7.33 0.42
C ASP A 11 3.74 8.74 -0.09
N ALA A 12 4.74 9.62 -0.05
CA ALA A 12 4.65 10.94 -0.69
C ALA A 12 4.39 10.84 -2.20
N ALA A 13 4.78 9.74 -2.82
CA ALA A 13 4.57 9.47 -4.24
C ALA A 13 3.14 9.01 -4.59
N ARG A 14 2.22 8.95 -3.60
CA ARG A 14 0.78 8.68 -3.81
C ARG A 14 -0.05 9.91 -3.45
N PRO A 15 0.00 10.96 -4.28
CA PRO A 15 -0.63 12.23 -3.92
C PRO A 15 -2.16 12.23 -4.08
N CYS A 16 -2.72 11.23 -4.74
CA CYS A 16 -4.13 11.21 -5.14
C CYS A 16 -5.04 10.47 -4.15
N ILE A 17 -4.57 10.16 -2.95
CA ILE A 17 -5.41 9.50 -1.96
C ILE A 17 -6.59 10.42 -1.58
N ALA A 18 -7.80 9.87 -1.65
CA ALA A 18 -9.01 10.60 -1.28
C ALA A 18 -9.24 10.57 0.23
N THR A 19 -9.77 11.65 0.77
CA THR A 19 -10.12 11.75 2.20
C THR A 19 -11.07 10.65 2.62
N GLU A 20 -12.08 10.35 1.80
CA GLU A 20 -13.08 9.31 2.07
C GLU A 20 -12.45 7.93 2.17
N LEU A 21 -11.42 7.65 1.37
CA LEU A 21 -10.71 6.39 1.43
C LEU A 21 -9.89 6.27 2.72
N VAL A 22 -9.28 7.36 3.17
CA VAL A 22 -8.57 7.40 4.46
C VAL A 22 -9.53 7.15 5.61
N GLU A 23 -10.68 7.80 5.60
CA GLU A 23 -11.73 7.61 6.62
C GLU A 23 -12.20 6.15 6.67
N GLN A 24 -12.50 5.57 5.53
CA GLN A 24 -12.88 4.16 5.43
C GLN A 24 -11.78 3.24 5.98
N PHE A 25 -10.54 3.51 5.62
CA PHE A 25 -9.39 2.74 6.08
C PHE A 25 -9.26 2.78 7.61
N LEU A 26 -9.39 3.97 8.20
CA LEU A 26 -9.35 4.14 9.66
C LEU A 26 -10.51 3.40 10.34
N ASP A 27 -11.71 3.49 9.78
CA ASP A 27 -12.88 2.83 10.34
C ASP A 27 -12.75 1.30 10.30
N GLU A 28 -12.31 0.75 9.18
CA GLU A 28 -12.17 -0.70 9.02
C GLU A 28 -11.07 -1.30 9.91
N LEU A 29 -10.02 -0.55 10.21
CA LEU A 29 -8.91 -1.00 11.05
C LEU A 29 -9.05 -0.62 12.53
N GLY A 30 -10.04 0.19 12.90
CA GLY A 30 -10.12 0.81 14.22
C GLY A 30 -9.91 -0.12 15.41
N ASP A 31 -10.45 -1.32 15.35
CA ASP A 31 -10.38 -2.31 16.43
C ASP A 31 -9.37 -3.44 16.17
N ASP A 32 -8.65 -3.39 15.05
CA ASP A 32 -7.71 -4.45 14.72
C ASP A 32 -6.53 -4.45 15.70
N PRO A 33 -6.13 -5.63 16.23
CA PRO A 33 -5.02 -5.71 17.18
C PRO A 33 -3.64 -5.51 16.54
N VAL A 34 -3.53 -5.63 15.21
CA VAL A 34 -2.27 -5.56 14.48
C VAL A 34 -2.21 -4.31 13.62
N GLY A 35 -3.18 -4.16 12.74
CA GLY A 35 -3.24 -3.15 11.70
C GLY A 35 -3.30 -3.75 10.31
N GLY A 36 -3.09 -2.92 9.30
CA GLY A 36 -3.20 -3.38 7.92
C GLY A 36 -2.80 -2.33 6.91
N LEU A 37 -3.18 -2.59 5.68
CA LEU A 37 -2.80 -1.76 4.53
C LEU A 37 -3.91 -1.71 3.50
N LEU A 38 -3.90 -0.63 2.72
CA LEU A 38 -4.67 -0.57 1.48
C LEU A 38 -4.02 -1.45 0.43
N ALA A 39 -4.82 -2.17 -0.31
CA ALA A 39 -4.35 -2.96 -1.44
C ALA A 39 -5.46 -3.13 -2.47
N MET A 40 -5.08 -3.49 -3.69
CA MET A 40 -5.99 -3.79 -4.79
C MET A 40 -5.75 -5.21 -5.29
N PRO A 41 -6.81 -5.97 -5.62
CA PRO A 41 -6.61 -7.26 -6.27
C PRO A 41 -5.87 -7.07 -7.59
N LEU A 42 -4.98 -8.01 -7.90
CA LEU A 42 -4.20 -7.97 -9.12
C LEU A 42 -5.08 -8.35 -10.31
N ALA A 43 -5.26 -7.42 -11.25
CA ALA A 43 -6.13 -7.61 -12.41
C ALA A 43 -5.38 -8.10 -13.65
N ASP A 44 -4.10 -7.78 -13.78
CA ASP A 44 -3.31 -8.10 -14.97
C ASP A 44 -2.69 -9.49 -14.88
N THR A 45 -2.41 -10.07 -16.05
CA THR A 45 -1.60 -11.29 -16.14
C THR A 45 -0.14 -10.94 -15.88
N LEU A 46 0.51 -11.68 -15.00
CA LEU A 46 1.92 -11.50 -14.68
C LEU A 46 2.79 -12.47 -15.44
N LYS A 47 3.85 -11.96 -16.03
CA LYS A 47 4.87 -12.76 -16.73
C LYS A 47 6.21 -12.62 -16.01
N ARG A 48 6.87 -13.74 -15.75
CA ARG A 48 8.28 -13.72 -15.37
C ARG A 48 9.12 -13.66 -16.64
N VAL A 49 10.01 -12.69 -16.71
CA VAL A 49 10.82 -12.44 -17.91
C VAL A 49 12.26 -12.88 -17.65
N GLU A 50 12.83 -13.62 -18.59
CA GLU A 50 14.23 -14.03 -18.59
C GLU A 50 15.15 -12.86 -18.98
N GLU A 51 16.46 -12.99 -18.70
CA GLU A 51 17.45 -11.98 -19.10
C GLU A 51 17.43 -11.69 -20.61
N THR A 52 17.02 -12.67 -21.41
CA THR A 52 16.86 -12.54 -22.88
C THR A 52 15.64 -11.75 -23.31
N MET A 53 14.87 -11.19 -22.37
CA MET A 53 13.59 -10.50 -22.62
C MET A 53 12.52 -11.41 -23.21
N ARG A 54 12.60 -12.71 -22.90
CA ARG A 54 11.57 -13.70 -23.25
C ARG A 54 10.80 -14.13 -22.03
N VAL A 55 9.53 -14.47 -22.24
CA VAL A 55 8.67 -14.98 -21.15
C VAL A 55 9.15 -16.36 -20.74
N GLY A 56 9.51 -16.52 -19.47
CA GLY A 56 9.83 -17.81 -18.86
C GLY A 56 8.60 -18.52 -18.35
N GLU A 57 7.69 -17.81 -17.69
CA GLU A 57 6.46 -18.39 -17.17
C GLU A 57 5.39 -17.33 -16.91
N THR A 58 4.15 -17.77 -16.82
CA THR A 58 3.03 -16.97 -16.33
C THR A 58 2.84 -17.24 -14.84
N ILE A 59 2.83 -16.21 -14.03
CA ILE A 59 2.65 -16.31 -12.58
C ILE A 59 1.15 -16.38 -12.27
N PRO A 60 0.66 -17.40 -11.53
CA PRO A 60 -0.73 -17.43 -11.06
C PRO A 60 -1.04 -16.21 -10.18
N ARG A 61 -2.12 -15.51 -10.48
CA ARG A 61 -2.47 -14.28 -9.76
C ARG A 61 -3.55 -14.43 -8.69
N GLU A 62 -4.11 -15.63 -8.54
CA GLU A 62 -5.11 -15.88 -7.50
C GLU A 62 -4.56 -15.57 -6.11
N GLY A 63 -5.30 -14.77 -5.34
CA GLY A 63 -4.87 -14.36 -4.01
C GLY A 63 -3.74 -13.34 -3.98
N LEU A 64 -3.30 -12.82 -5.13
CA LEU A 64 -2.31 -11.77 -5.19
C LEU A 64 -2.97 -10.39 -5.24
N TRP A 65 -2.46 -9.50 -4.41
CA TRP A 65 -2.92 -8.13 -4.28
C TRP A 65 -1.74 -7.18 -4.42
N ARG A 66 -1.99 -6.02 -5.00
CA ARG A 66 -0.99 -4.95 -5.09
C ARG A 66 -1.07 -4.09 -3.84
N ALA A 67 -0.02 -4.08 -3.03
CA ALA A 67 0.05 -3.23 -1.84
C ALA A 67 0.06 -1.76 -2.23
N GLN A 68 -0.68 -0.97 -1.47
CA GLN A 68 -0.67 0.49 -1.54
C GLN A 68 -0.30 1.05 -0.15
N THR A 69 -0.33 2.34 -0.02
CA THR A 69 -0.35 3.04 1.27
C THR A 69 -1.59 3.94 1.32
N PRO A 70 -2.06 4.34 2.52
CA PRO A 70 -1.45 4.14 3.82
C PRO A 70 -1.39 2.69 4.28
N GLN A 71 -0.40 2.44 5.12
CA GLN A 71 -0.29 1.25 5.97
C GLN A 71 -0.30 1.73 7.42
N MET A 72 -1.05 1.04 8.27
CA MET A 72 -1.26 1.50 9.65
C MET A 72 -1.13 0.34 10.62
N PHE A 73 -0.29 0.50 11.62
CA PHE A 73 -0.01 -0.53 12.61
C PHE A 73 0.06 0.04 14.02
N ARG A 74 -0.17 -0.81 15.02
CA ARG A 74 0.07 -0.46 16.41
C ARG A 74 1.56 -0.17 16.60
N TYR A 75 1.87 0.91 17.31
CA TYR A 75 3.25 1.39 17.48
C TYR A 75 4.19 0.32 18.02
N GLY A 76 3.77 -0.40 19.05
CA GLY A 76 4.60 -1.45 19.65
C GLY A 76 4.96 -2.56 18.68
N ILE A 77 4.00 -2.96 17.83
CA ILE A 77 4.20 -3.98 16.80
C ILE A 77 5.16 -3.45 15.72
N LEU A 78 4.88 -2.28 15.20
CA LEU A 78 5.67 -1.68 14.11
C LEU A 78 7.12 -1.44 14.54
N ARG A 79 7.32 -0.89 15.73
CA ARG A 79 8.66 -0.64 16.26
C ARG A 79 9.49 -1.92 16.35
N ARG A 80 8.90 -2.99 16.90
CA ARG A 80 9.57 -4.30 17.02
C ARG A 80 9.84 -4.91 15.64
N ALA A 81 8.89 -4.80 14.73
CA ALA A 81 9.01 -5.34 13.38
C ALA A 81 10.14 -4.67 12.59
N LEU A 82 10.19 -3.35 12.61
CA LEU A 82 11.23 -2.59 11.88
C LEU A 82 12.62 -2.80 12.47
N ALA A 83 12.74 -2.97 13.78
CA ALA A 83 14.01 -3.26 14.42
C ALA A 83 14.59 -4.62 13.96
N GLY A 84 13.71 -5.60 13.71
CA GLY A 84 14.10 -6.94 13.27
C GLY A 84 14.29 -7.09 11.77
N LYS A 85 13.76 -6.18 10.96
CA LYS A 85 13.85 -6.23 9.49
C LYS A 85 14.00 -4.84 8.88
N PRO A 86 15.17 -4.23 9.02
CA PRO A 86 15.41 -2.86 8.52
C PRO A 86 15.40 -2.76 6.99
N ASP A 87 15.56 -3.87 6.27
CA ASP A 87 15.56 -3.96 4.81
C ASP A 87 14.20 -4.31 4.21
N ALA A 88 13.11 -4.25 5.00
CA ALA A 88 11.77 -4.53 4.51
C ALA A 88 11.37 -3.57 3.37
N THR A 89 10.68 -4.10 2.35
CA THR A 89 10.22 -3.30 1.21
C THR A 89 9.09 -2.35 1.59
N ASP A 90 8.30 -2.73 2.59
CA ASP A 90 7.26 -1.90 3.18
C ASP A 90 7.07 -2.26 4.65
N GLU A 91 6.25 -1.51 5.36
CA GLU A 91 5.96 -1.75 6.78
C GLU A 91 5.24 -3.08 6.99
N SER A 92 4.35 -3.44 6.06
CA SER A 92 3.65 -4.74 6.09
C SER A 92 4.62 -5.91 6.11
N GLN A 93 5.64 -5.89 5.24
CA GLN A 93 6.63 -6.98 5.20
C GLN A 93 7.38 -7.11 6.53
N ALA A 94 7.73 -5.99 7.15
CA ALA A 94 8.37 -6.02 8.47
C ALA A 94 7.46 -6.66 9.51
N VAL A 95 6.18 -6.29 9.53
CA VAL A 95 5.18 -6.85 10.47
C VAL A 95 4.95 -8.35 10.22
N GLU A 96 4.88 -8.76 8.96
CA GLU A 96 4.79 -10.19 8.58
C GLU A 96 5.99 -10.98 9.09
N SER A 97 7.19 -10.39 9.07
CA SER A 97 8.44 -11.06 9.49
C SER A 97 8.46 -11.44 10.98
N ILE A 98 7.64 -10.81 11.81
CA ILE A 98 7.50 -11.16 13.23
C ILE A 98 6.28 -12.05 13.51
N GLY A 99 5.71 -12.66 12.46
CA GLY A 99 4.62 -13.63 12.58
C GLY A 99 3.23 -13.01 12.69
N GLN A 100 3.08 -11.72 12.48
CA GLN A 100 1.78 -11.05 12.44
C GLN A 100 1.17 -11.09 11.05
N MET A 101 -0.14 -11.00 10.95
CA MET A 101 -0.87 -11.03 9.68
C MET A 101 -1.62 -9.71 9.50
N PRO A 102 -1.06 -8.75 8.73
CA PRO A 102 -1.75 -7.51 8.41
C PRO A 102 -3.08 -7.72 7.69
N ARG A 103 -4.07 -6.90 8.03
CA ARG A 103 -5.37 -6.93 7.37
C ARG A 103 -5.33 -6.15 6.07
N ILE A 104 -5.96 -6.66 5.02
CA ILE A 104 -6.17 -5.92 3.76
C ILE A 104 -7.46 -5.12 3.86
N VAL A 105 -7.38 -3.83 3.50
CA VAL A 105 -8.53 -2.99 3.21
C VAL A 105 -8.47 -2.64 1.74
N GLN A 106 -9.57 -2.81 1.03
CA GLN A 106 -9.58 -2.55 -0.41
C GLN A 106 -9.38 -1.07 -0.70
N GLY A 107 -8.35 -0.76 -1.49
CA GLY A 107 -8.04 0.59 -1.94
C GLY A 107 -8.73 0.96 -3.25
N GLU A 108 -8.16 1.92 -3.94
CA GLU A 108 -8.65 2.44 -5.21
C GLU A 108 -7.51 2.57 -6.22
N ASN A 109 -7.81 2.37 -7.50
CA ASN A 109 -6.82 2.58 -8.58
C ASN A 109 -6.35 4.04 -8.65
N ALA A 110 -7.22 5.00 -8.27
CA ALA A 110 -6.86 6.42 -8.23
C ALA A 110 -5.74 6.74 -7.24
N ASN A 111 -5.50 5.88 -6.25
CA ASN A 111 -4.40 5.99 -5.28
C ASN A 111 -3.09 5.44 -5.88
N LEU A 112 -2.78 5.86 -7.08
CA LEU A 112 -1.60 5.40 -7.82
C LEU A 112 -0.30 5.95 -7.22
N LYS A 113 0.77 5.21 -7.42
CA LYS A 113 2.13 5.66 -7.10
C LYS A 113 2.75 6.31 -8.34
N VAL A 114 3.10 7.58 -8.23
CA VAL A 114 3.86 8.27 -9.28
C VAL A 114 5.28 7.73 -9.27
N THR A 115 5.60 6.89 -10.23
CA THR A 115 6.89 6.21 -10.38
C THR A 115 7.64 6.70 -11.61
N PHE A 116 6.91 6.90 -12.71
CA PHE A 116 7.45 7.36 -13.99
C PHE A 116 6.90 8.75 -14.31
N ALA A 117 7.64 9.51 -15.15
CA ALA A 117 7.21 10.84 -15.58
C ALA A 117 5.82 10.84 -16.23
N GLU A 118 5.48 9.78 -16.96
CA GLU A 118 4.18 9.62 -17.60
C GLU A 118 3.01 9.46 -16.60
N ASP A 119 3.28 9.16 -15.34
CA ASP A 119 2.25 9.06 -14.29
C ASP A 119 1.77 10.44 -13.83
N LEU A 120 2.57 11.49 -14.02
CA LEU A 120 2.25 12.84 -13.55
C LEU A 120 0.97 13.41 -14.17
N PRO A 121 0.77 13.37 -15.51
CA PRO A 121 -0.48 13.87 -16.08
C PRO A 121 -1.72 13.15 -15.58
N LEU A 122 -1.62 11.83 -15.33
CA LEU A 122 -2.72 11.06 -14.78
C LEU A 122 -3.02 11.49 -13.33
N ALA A 123 -1.99 11.67 -12.51
CA ALA A 123 -2.15 12.16 -11.15
C ALA A 123 -2.80 13.56 -11.12
N GLU A 124 -2.38 14.45 -12.00
CA GLU A 124 -2.97 15.79 -12.15
C GLU A 124 -4.46 15.73 -12.47
N MET A 125 -4.85 14.86 -13.40
CA MET A 125 -6.25 14.68 -13.79
C MET A 125 -7.09 14.17 -12.61
N ILE A 126 -6.56 13.23 -11.85
CA ILE A 126 -7.26 12.68 -10.68
C ILE A 126 -7.44 13.76 -9.61
N LEU A 127 -6.38 14.52 -9.31
CA LEU A 127 -6.43 15.60 -8.33
C LEU A 127 -7.42 16.70 -8.73
N ALA A 128 -7.48 17.05 -10.01
CA ALA A 128 -8.44 18.02 -10.54
C ALA A 128 -9.88 17.55 -10.29
N ARG A 129 -10.17 16.27 -10.49
CA ARG A 129 -11.50 15.70 -10.24
C ARG A 129 -11.87 15.66 -8.76
N GLN A 130 -10.88 15.56 -7.89
CA GLN A 130 -11.09 15.57 -6.44
C GLN A 130 -11.32 16.97 -5.87
N GLY A 131 -11.40 18.00 -6.73
CA GLY A 131 -11.55 19.39 -6.31
C GLY A 131 -10.23 20.06 -5.93
N GLY A 132 -9.10 19.46 -6.33
CA GLY A 132 -7.79 20.07 -6.23
C GLY A 132 -7.66 21.27 -7.17
N VAL A 133 -6.69 22.16 -6.89
CA VAL A 133 -6.44 23.34 -7.74
C VAL A 133 -5.91 22.85 -9.09
N PRO A 134 -6.53 23.23 -10.22
CA PRO A 134 -5.99 22.91 -11.55
C PRO A 134 -4.60 23.51 -11.70
N LEU A 135 -3.66 22.70 -12.15
CA LEU A 135 -2.30 23.16 -12.43
C LEU A 135 -2.25 23.91 -13.76
#